data_f73867a84464335530a4515be4a2e0c8
#
_entry.id   f73867a84464335530a4515be4a2e0c8
#
_cell.length_a   1.000
_cell.length_b   1.000
_cell.length_c   1.000
_cell.angle_alpha   90.00
_cell.angle_beta   90.00
_cell.angle_gamma   90.00
#
_symmetry.space_group_name_H-M   'P 1'
#
loop_
_entity.id
_entity.type
_entity.pdbx_description
1 polymer ?
#
loop_
_entity_poly.entity_id
_entity_poly.type
_entity_poly.pdbx_seq_one_letter_code
_entity_poly.pdbx_strand_id
1 'polypeptide(L)'
;MDASLNRSRKFRASSFKGNCVLYWMVRDKRVNDNWALLRAQNIALKHRVPLLVCFHYCGLYKDANIRQYQFLLDGLRETQERLNQLQIQFYLISGRCHIELPKFIELNKVGHLVTDFSPLKVYKRRLKKVTNRISIPITQVDTHNIIPVWETSDKKEFAAYTIRPKIKKQMPEYLIEFPKIKKHPIVQKTKKHDIKWNKITDSLKLNLKIKPLDWIEPGEKKAMELLERLKTSLEGYHSGRNDPTINKLSNLSPYFHHGHISPQRVALEISKSDLQSEDKKAFLEEMIVRRELADNFCHYEKDYDFFGGFHVWAQKTLNEHRNDEREYIYPCEQFEAGETHDPLWNAAQNEMKIKGKMHGFMRMYWAKKILEWSPNPEIAQQTAINLNDKYQIDGRDPNGYTGIAWSIGGIHDRAWFERPIYGKIRYMNYNGCKRKFNVYDYINKYI
;
A
#
# COMPACT_ATOMS: atom_id res chain seq x y z
N MET A 1 -20.04 16.54 -15.15
CA MET A 1 -20.08 15.05 -15.09
C MET A 1 -19.56 14.60 -13.73
N ASP A 2 -20.16 13.60 -13.10
CA ASP A 2 -19.67 13.09 -11.79
C ASP A 2 -18.38 12.30 -12.03
N ALA A 3 -17.21 12.91 -11.78
CA ALA A 3 -15.90 12.31 -11.99
C ALA A 3 -15.68 11.00 -11.18
N SER A 4 -16.50 10.78 -10.14
CA SER A 4 -16.46 9.51 -9.40
C SER A 4 -17.00 8.33 -10.20
N LEU A 5 -17.77 8.58 -11.28
CA LEU A 5 -18.29 7.52 -12.15
C LEU A 5 -17.19 6.83 -12.95
N ASN A 6 -16.28 7.60 -13.53
CA ASN A 6 -15.18 7.05 -14.36
C ASN A 6 -14.19 6.20 -13.53
N ARG A 7 -14.23 6.33 -12.19
CA ARG A 7 -13.42 5.56 -11.24
C ARG A 7 -14.16 4.39 -10.61
N SER A 8 -15.41 4.16 -11.04
CA SER A 8 -16.32 3.22 -10.40
C SER A 8 -16.68 2.08 -11.34
N ARG A 9 -16.72 0.89 -10.80
CA ARG A 9 -17.31 -0.27 -11.49
C ARG A 9 -18.45 -0.86 -10.67
N LYS A 10 -19.51 -1.28 -11.35
CA LYS A 10 -20.61 -2.03 -10.72
C LYS A 10 -20.15 -3.45 -10.48
N PHE A 11 -20.00 -3.83 -9.23
CA PHE A 11 -19.68 -5.20 -8.85
C PHE A 11 -20.94 -6.08 -8.83
N ARG A 12 -22.07 -5.48 -8.47
CA ARG A 12 -23.41 -6.06 -8.59
C ARG A 12 -24.40 -4.96 -8.97
N ALA A 13 -25.20 -5.20 -9.99
CA ALA A 13 -26.30 -4.35 -10.38
C ALA A 13 -27.61 -4.90 -9.80
N SER A 14 -28.31 -4.10 -9.02
CA SER A 14 -29.67 -4.33 -8.54
C SER A 14 -30.32 -3.00 -8.17
N SER A 15 -31.63 -2.99 -7.92
CA SER A 15 -32.33 -1.78 -7.49
C SER A 15 -31.96 -1.43 -6.04
N PHE A 16 -31.93 -0.12 -5.75
CA PHE A 16 -31.81 0.37 -4.38
C PHE A 16 -33.06 -0.01 -3.58
N LYS A 17 -32.89 -0.79 -2.51
CA LYS A 17 -33.95 -1.14 -1.57
C LYS A 17 -33.38 -1.09 -0.15
N GLY A 18 -33.58 0.02 0.54
CA GLY A 18 -33.06 0.20 1.89
C GLY A 18 -33.19 1.61 2.42
N ASN A 19 -32.67 1.84 3.62
CA ASN A 19 -32.83 3.08 4.37
C ASN A 19 -31.54 3.91 4.45
N CYS A 20 -30.41 3.39 4.00
CA CYS A 20 -29.13 4.10 4.00
C CYS A 20 -28.19 3.56 2.93
N VAL A 21 -27.12 4.32 2.66
CA VAL A 21 -25.94 3.88 1.89
C VAL A 21 -24.80 3.60 2.86
N LEU A 22 -24.06 2.52 2.63
CA LEU A 22 -22.88 2.16 3.41
C LEU A 22 -21.62 2.30 2.54
N TYR A 23 -20.64 3.07 3.02
CA TYR A 23 -19.28 3.00 2.51
C TYR A 23 -18.45 2.07 3.40
N TRP A 24 -18.07 0.91 2.87
CA TRP A 24 -17.12 0.02 3.49
C TRP A 24 -15.70 0.44 3.09
N MET A 25 -15.05 1.18 3.99
CA MET A 25 -13.68 1.66 3.86
C MET A 25 -12.70 0.50 4.00
N VAL A 26 -11.77 0.37 3.07
CA VAL A 26 -10.80 -0.75 2.99
C VAL A 26 -9.37 -0.24 2.97
N ARG A 27 -8.98 0.46 1.91
CA ARG A 27 -7.61 0.94 1.68
C ARG A 27 -7.43 2.39 2.08
N ASP A 28 -8.35 3.26 1.69
CA ASP A 28 -8.24 4.70 1.79
C ASP A 28 -9.00 5.24 3.02
N LYS A 29 -8.26 5.40 4.14
CA LYS A 29 -8.80 5.74 5.45
C LYS A 29 -8.64 7.23 5.73
N ARG A 30 -9.37 8.04 4.96
CA ARG A 30 -9.41 9.51 5.02
C ARG A 30 -10.77 10.04 4.62
N VAL A 31 -11.02 11.28 4.93
CA VAL A 31 -12.27 11.98 4.57
C VAL A 31 -12.10 12.79 3.31
N ASN A 32 -11.06 13.65 3.24
CA ASN A 32 -10.82 14.46 2.06
C ASN A 32 -10.19 13.63 0.93
N ASP A 33 -10.37 14.12 -0.30
CA ASP A 33 -9.75 13.53 -1.49
C ASP A 33 -10.04 12.01 -1.62
N ASN A 34 -11.27 11.61 -1.28
CA ASN A 34 -11.73 10.22 -1.27
C ASN A 34 -12.90 10.01 -2.23
N TRP A 35 -12.60 9.52 -3.43
CA TRP A 35 -13.60 9.28 -4.48
C TRP A 35 -14.68 8.27 -4.08
N ALA A 36 -14.35 7.26 -3.25
CA ALA A 36 -15.33 6.29 -2.79
C ALA A 36 -16.33 6.91 -1.81
N LEU A 37 -15.87 7.77 -0.90
CA LEU A 37 -16.73 8.51 0.01
C LEU A 37 -17.62 9.50 -0.75
N LEU A 38 -17.06 10.24 -1.73
CA LEU A 38 -17.83 11.14 -2.61
C LEU A 38 -18.89 10.36 -3.39
N ARG A 39 -18.53 9.21 -3.93
CA ARG A 39 -19.48 8.35 -4.65
C ARG A 39 -20.59 7.86 -3.74
N ALA A 40 -20.27 7.42 -2.53
CA ALA A 40 -21.26 7.00 -1.55
C ALA A 40 -22.21 8.15 -1.15
N GLN A 41 -21.64 9.35 -0.93
CA GLN A 41 -22.44 10.54 -0.64
C GLN A 41 -23.39 10.90 -1.79
N ASN A 42 -22.92 10.88 -3.04
CA ASN A 42 -23.76 11.16 -4.21
C ASN A 42 -24.92 10.17 -4.34
N ILE A 43 -24.68 8.88 -4.06
CA ILE A 43 -25.74 7.86 -4.05
C ILE A 43 -26.73 8.12 -2.92
N ALA A 44 -26.25 8.42 -1.70
CA ALA A 44 -27.10 8.69 -0.55
C ALA A 44 -27.98 9.93 -0.74
N LEU A 45 -27.41 11.01 -1.29
CA LEU A 45 -28.15 12.24 -1.63
C LEU A 45 -29.22 11.99 -2.71
N LYS A 46 -28.88 11.23 -3.75
CA LYS A 46 -29.84 10.86 -4.81
C LYS A 46 -31.06 10.12 -4.25
N HIS A 47 -30.83 9.21 -3.30
CA HIS A 47 -31.93 8.43 -2.68
C HIS A 47 -32.53 9.09 -1.44
N ARG A 48 -32.04 10.27 -1.03
CA ARG A 48 -32.48 11.01 0.16
C ARG A 48 -32.42 10.16 1.42
N VAL A 49 -31.30 9.49 1.66
CA VAL A 49 -31.06 8.59 2.79
C VAL A 49 -29.76 8.93 3.52
N PRO A 50 -29.57 8.50 4.77
CA PRO A 50 -28.32 8.64 5.48
C PRO A 50 -27.15 7.94 4.78
N LEU A 51 -25.93 8.51 4.96
CA LEU A 51 -24.67 7.87 4.63
C LEU A 51 -24.01 7.33 5.91
N LEU A 52 -23.66 6.06 5.89
CA LEU A 52 -22.88 5.39 6.92
C LEU A 52 -21.50 5.03 6.37
N VAL A 53 -20.48 5.08 7.21
CA VAL A 53 -19.12 4.60 6.88
C VAL A 53 -18.75 3.52 7.88
N CYS A 54 -18.15 2.44 7.42
CA CYS A 54 -17.58 1.45 8.32
C CYS A 54 -16.16 1.05 7.91
N PHE A 55 -15.36 0.68 8.90
CA PHE A 55 -14.11 -0.03 8.72
C PHE A 55 -14.19 -1.38 9.42
N HIS A 56 -13.75 -2.43 8.73
CA HIS A 56 -13.69 -3.77 9.30
C HIS A 56 -12.25 -4.13 9.68
N TYR A 57 -12.04 -4.48 10.94
CA TYR A 57 -10.75 -4.96 11.42
C TYR A 57 -10.84 -6.41 11.90
N CYS A 58 -9.73 -7.14 11.79
CA CYS A 58 -9.59 -8.45 12.40
C CYS A 58 -8.15 -8.58 12.93
N GLY A 59 -7.99 -9.11 14.15
CA GLY A 59 -6.70 -9.40 14.76
C GLY A 59 -6.01 -10.66 14.25
N LEU A 60 -6.44 -11.20 13.10
CA LEU A 60 -6.01 -12.50 12.59
C LEU A 60 -4.88 -12.43 11.54
N TYR A 61 -4.22 -11.31 11.41
CA TYR A 61 -3.03 -11.25 10.56
C TYR A 61 -1.86 -11.91 11.27
N LYS A 62 -1.19 -12.84 10.59
CA LYS A 62 0.08 -13.39 11.04
C LYS A 62 1.06 -12.25 11.30
N ASP A 63 1.75 -12.29 12.43
CA ASP A 63 2.72 -11.27 12.84
C ASP A 63 2.16 -9.83 12.97
N ALA A 64 0.83 -9.71 13.22
CA ALA A 64 0.24 -8.43 13.56
C ALA A 64 0.92 -7.83 14.80
N ASN A 65 1.34 -6.56 14.71
CA ASN A 65 2.09 -5.91 15.76
C ASN A 65 1.53 -4.54 16.11
N ILE A 66 1.89 -4.05 17.28
CA ILE A 66 1.37 -2.79 17.81
C ILE A 66 1.77 -1.59 16.92
N ARG A 67 2.95 -1.60 16.29
CA ARG A 67 3.41 -0.52 15.40
C ARG A 67 2.41 -0.22 14.29
N GLN A 68 2.00 -1.25 13.55
CA GLN A 68 1.10 -1.11 12.40
C GLN A 68 -0.34 -0.82 12.85
N TYR A 69 -0.81 -1.49 13.91
CA TYR A 69 -2.17 -1.30 14.40
C TYR A 69 -2.37 0.06 15.08
N GLN A 70 -1.40 0.55 15.86
CA GLN A 70 -1.48 1.87 16.47
C GLN A 70 -1.59 2.96 15.40
N PHE A 71 -0.72 2.90 14.38
CA PHE A 71 -0.74 3.86 13.27
C PHE A 71 -2.09 3.83 12.51
N LEU A 72 -2.64 2.64 12.28
CA LEU A 72 -3.94 2.44 11.65
C LEU A 72 -5.08 3.02 12.51
N LEU A 73 -5.12 2.65 13.79
CA LEU A 73 -6.25 2.99 14.68
C LEU A 73 -6.29 4.47 15.02
N ASP A 74 -5.14 5.11 15.21
CA ASP A 74 -5.08 6.55 15.48
C ASP A 74 -5.52 7.36 14.24
N GLY A 75 -5.14 6.94 13.03
CA GLY A 75 -5.65 7.56 11.81
C GLY A 75 -7.16 7.36 11.60
N LEU A 76 -7.70 6.21 11.99
CA LEU A 76 -9.14 5.96 11.95
C LEU A 76 -9.92 6.78 13.01
N ARG A 77 -9.31 7.06 14.16
CA ARG A 77 -9.90 7.95 15.17
C ARG A 77 -10.08 9.36 14.60
N GLU A 78 -9.06 9.92 13.98
CA GLU A 78 -9.16 11.21 13.28
C GLU A 78 -10.24 11.17 12.19
N THR A 79 -10.28 10.10 11.39
CA THR A 79 -11.29 9.91 10.35
C THR A 79 -12.71 9.89 10.94
N GLN A 80 -12.94 9.21 12.06
CA GLN A 80 -14.24 9.22 12.78
C GLN A 80 -14.64 10.62 13.21
N GLU A 81 -13.73 11.37 13.84
CA GLU A 81 -13.99 12.73 14.32
C GLU A 81 -14.42 13.65 13.17
N ARG A 82 -13.73 13.58 12.06
CA ARG A 82 -14.03 14.38 10.86
C ARG A 82 -15.36 13.98 10.20
N LEU A 83 -15.67 12.68 10.13
CA LEU A 83 -16.96 12.20 9.63
C LEU A 83 -18.11 12.65 10.52
N ASN A 84 -17.92 12.66 11.85
CA ASN A 84 -18.92 13.16 12.79
C ASN A 84 -19.23 14.65 12.57
N GLN A 85 -18.22 15.48 12.27
CA GLN A 85 -18.40 16.91 11.94
C GLN A 85 -19.24 17.08 10.65
N LEU A 86 -19.17 16.11 9.75
CA LEU A 86 -19.93 16.07 8.50
C LEU A 86 -21.30 15.39 8.67
N GLN A 87 -21.71 15.03 9.88
CA GLN A 87 -22.95 14.31 10.18
C GLN A 87 -23.03 12.92 9.51
N ILE A 88 -21.88 12.27 9.30
CA ILE A 88 -21.74 10.92 8.75
C ILE A 88 -21.28 10.01 9.89
N GLN A 89 -22.09 8.99 10.21
CA GLN A 89 -21.75 8.05 11.27
C GLN A 89 -20.68 7.06 10.82
N PHE A 90 -19.69 6.83 11.68
CA PHE A 90 -18.62 5.86 11.48
C PHE A 90 -18.79 4.67 12.42
N TYR A 91 -18.60 3.46 11.89
CA TYR A 91 -18.70 2.20 12.62
C TYR A 91 -17.41 1.38 12.47
N LEU A 92 -16.98 0.81 13.58
CA LEU A 92 -15.87 -0.12 13.61
C LEU A 92 -16.40 -1.54 13.83
N ILE A 93 -16.22 -2.41 12.82
CA ILE A 93 -16.76 -3.75 12.81
C ILE A 93 -15.63 -4.74 13.07
N SER A 94 -15.75 -5.60 14.07
CA SER A 94 -14.78 -6.65 14.41
C SER A 94 -15.28 -8.04 14.01
N GLY A 95 -14.37 -9.01 13.98
CA GLY A 95 -14.71 -10.40 13.73
C GLY A 95 -14.45 -10.87 12.30
N ARG A 96 -15.21 -11.87 11.83
CA ARG A 96 -15.08 -12.40 10.47
C ARG A 96 -15.87 -11.52 9.48
N CYS A 97 -15.18 -10.79 8.62
CA CYS A 97 -15.76 -9.82 7.69
C CYS A 97 -16.99 -10.35 6.94
N HIS A 98 -16.91 -11.57 6.40
CA HIS A 98 -18.00 -12.18 5.63
C HIS A 98 -19.19 -12.66 6.47
N ILE A 99 -19.12 -12.53 7.80
CA ILE A 99 -20.22 -12.78 8.73
C ILE A 99 -20.73 -11.44 9.24
N GLU A 100 -19.86 -10.62 9.80
CA GLU A 100 -20.28 -9.44 10.54
C GLU A 100 -20.73 -8.28 9.64
N LEU A 101 -20.12 -8.10 8.47
CA LEU A 101 -20.53 -7.06 7.54
C LEU A 101 -21.92 -7.33 6.91
N PRO A 102 -22.26 -8.55 6.45
CA PRO A 102 -23.64 -8.87 6.04
C PRO A 102 -24.68 -8.65 7.13
N LYS A 103 -24.40 -9.07 8.37
CA LYS A 103 -25.29 -8.80 9.52
C LYS A 103 -25.49 -7.31 9.73
N PHE A 104 -24.42 -6.52 9.67
CA PHE A 104 -24.50 -5.07 9.79
C PHE A 104 -25.34 -4.45 8.68
N ILE A 105 -25.19 -4.91 7.44
CA ILE A 105 -25.96 -4.49 6.27
C ILE A 105 -27.45 -4.77 6.46
N GLU A 106 -27.81 -5.95 6.93
CA GLU A 106 -29.19 -6.36 7.19
C GLU A 106 -29.81 -5.54 8.34
N LEU A 107 -29.11 -5.45 9.47
CA LEU A 107 -29.57 -4.72 10.67
C LEU A 107 -29.87 -3.25 10.38
N ASN A 108 -29.02 -2.60 9.57
CA ASN A 108 -29.17 -1.18 9.20
C ASN A 108 -29.99 -0.97 7.93
N LYS A 109 -30.57 -2.03 7.34
CA LYS A 109 -31.35 -1.97 6.08
C LYS A 109 -30.59 -1.18 5.01
N VAL A 110 -29.31 -1.52 4.80
CA VAL A 110 -28.47 -0.86 3.78
C VAL A 110 -29.02 -1.16 2.40
N GLY A 111 -29.25 -0.11 1.60
CA GLY A 111 -29.78 -0.24 0.25
C GLY A 111 -28.71 -0.24 -0.85
N HIS A 112 -27.48 0.18 -0.54
CA HIS A 112 -26.35 0.19 -1.46
C HIS A 112 -25.03 0.12 -0.70
N LEU A 113 -24.13 -0.75 -1.12
CA LEU A 113 -22.76 -0.84 -0.61
C LEU A 113 -21.79 -0.19 -1.59
N VAL A 114 -20.99 0.77 -1.11
CA VAL A 114 -19.82 1.31 -1.82
C VAL A 114 -18.57 0.80 -1.10
N THR A 115 -17.54 0.41 -1.84
CA THR A 115 -16.24 0.03 -1.27
C THR A 115 -15.12 0.52 -2.15
N ASP A 116 -13.97 0.84 -1.57
CA ASP A 116 -12.77 1.18 -2.31
C ASP A 116 -12.04 -0.08 -2.83
N PHE A 117 -11.24 0.12 -3.86
CA PHE A 117 -10.50 -0.94 -4.52
C PHE A 117 -9.21 -1.28 -3.77
N SER A 118 -8.85 -2.55 -3.76
CA SER A 118 -7.50 -3.02 -3.44
C SER A 118 -7.11 -4.17 -4.36
N PRO A 119 -5.87 -4.18 -4.92
CA PRO A 119 -5.42 -5.24 -5.83
C PRO A 119 -5.06 -6.54 -5.11
N LEU A 120 -4.92 -6.53 -3.78
CA LEU A 120 -4.41 -7.66 -3.02
C LEU A 120 -5.43 -8.81 -2.88
N LYS A 121 -4.95 -10.05 -2.95
CA LYS A 121 -5.75 -11.29 -2.84
C LYS A 121 -6.65 -11.34 -1.60
N VAL A 122 -6.14 -10.86 -0.48
CA VAL A 122 -6.88 -10.84 0.80
C VAL A 122 -8.18 -10.05 0.68
N TYR A 123 -8.10 -8.86 0.06
CA TYR A 123 -9.28 -7.99 -0.11
C TYR A 123 -10.22 -8.53 -1.19
N LYS A 124 -9.69 -9.01 -2.31
CA LYS A 124 -10.49 -9.67 -3.36
C LYS A 124 -11.30 -10.85 -2.80
N ARG A 125 -10.66 -11.71 -1.99
CA ARG A 125 -11.32 -12.84 -1.33
C ARG A 125 -12.38 -12.39 -0.31
N ARG A 126 -12.09 -11.35 0.49
CA ARG A 126 -13.07 -10.79 1.45
C ARG A 126 -14.28 -10.23 0.71
N LEU A 127 -14.07 -9.41 -0.31
CA LEU A 127 -15.15 -8.83 -1.11
C LEU A 127 -16.01 -9.96 -1.71
N LYS A 128 -15.42 -10.95 -2.37
CA LYS A 128 -16.14 -12.11 -2.93
C LYS A 128 -16.99 -12.84 -1.88
N LYS A 129 -16.43 -13.09 -0.68
CA LYS A 129 -17.16 -13.75 0.41
C LYS A 129 -18.31 -12.91 0.96
N VAL A 130 -18.18 -11.58 1.02
CA VAL A 130 -19.25 -10.66 1.42
C VAL A 130 -20.33 -10.60 0.35
N THR A 131 -19.96 -10.41 -0.92
CA THR A 131 -20.90 -10.28 -2.03
C THR A 131 -21.76 -11.52 -2.23
N ASN A 132 -21.25 -12.71 -1.90
CA ASN A 132 -22.04 -13.94 -1.96
C ASN A 132 -23.14 -14.03 -0.88
N ARG A 133 -23.14 -13.14 0.11
CA ARG A 133 -24.09 -13.16 1.26
C ARG A 133 -25.05 -11.96 1.30
N ILE A 134 -24.94 -11.06 0.35
CA ILE A 134 -25.81 -9.88 0.28
C ILE A 134 -26.38 -9.76 -1.13
N SER A 135 -27.57 -9.18 -1.27
CA SER A 135 -28.27 -9.04 -2.56
C SER A 135 -28.38 -7.58 -3.05
N ILE A 136 -27.92 -6.62 -2.24
CA ILE A 136 -27.98 -5.19 -2.57
C ILE A 136 -26.98 -4.80 -3.66
N PRO A 137 -27.18 -3.67 -4.35
CA PRO A 137 -26.22 -3.14 -5.32
C PRO A 137 -24.87 -2.83 -4.67
N ILE A 138 -23.79 -3.10 -5.42
CA ILE A 138 -22.42 -2.91 -4.97
C ILE A 138 -21.66 -2.11 -6.01
N THR A 139 -21.06 -1.00 -5.57
CA THR A 139 -20.14 -0.17 -6.37
C THR A 139 -18.75 -0.24 -5.77
N GLN A 140 -17.75 -0.60 -6.59
CA GLN A 140 -16.34 -0.51 -6.21
C GLN A 140 -15.71 0.70 -6.88
N VAL A 141 -14.91 1.47 -6.14
CA VAL A 141 -14.26 2.70 -6.60
C VAL A 141 -12.76 2.59 -6.41
N ASP A 142 -11.97 2.85 -7.46
CA ASP A 142 -10.53 3.03 -7.28
C ASP A 142 -10.24 4.47 -6.86
N THR A 143 -10.02 4.68 -5.59
CA THR A 143 -9.73 5.98 -4.98
C THR A 143 -8.25 6.15 -4.64
N HIS A 144 -7.45 5.09 -4.82
CA HIS A 144 -6.04 5.09 -4.50
C HIS A 144 -5.14 5.41 -5.70
N ASN A 145 -5.44 4.85 -6.87
CA ASN A 145 -4.71 5.16 -8.09
C ASN A 145 -5.18 6.49 -8.69
N ILE A 146 -4.30 7.20 -9.37
CA ILE A 146 -4.69 8.39 -10.15
C ILE A 146 -5.58 7.95 -11.29
N ILE A 147 -5.16 6.91 -12.02
CA ILE A 147 -6.00 6.28 -13.04
C ILE A 147 -6.40 4.90 -12.51
N PRO A 148 -7.70 4.56 -12.50
CA PRO A 148 -8.13 3.25 -12.05
C PRO A 148 -7.37 2.13 -12.74
N VAL A 149 -6.97 1.10 -12.00
CA VAL A 149 -6.11 0.04 -12.53
C VAL A 149 -6.68 -0.63 -13.79
N TRP A 150 -8.02 -0.78 -13.86
CA TRP A 150 -8.71 -1.38 -15.01
C TRP A 150 -8.89 -0.44 -16.19
N GLU A 151 -8.76 0.89 -16.00
CA GLU A 151 -8.74 1.88 -17.07
C GLU A 151 -7.33 2.06 -17.62
N THR A 152 -6.32 1.99 -16.75
CA THR A 152 -4.90 2.11 -17.15
C THR A 152 -4.51 1.00 -18.13
N SER A 153 -4.90 -0.24 -17.86
CA SER A 153 -4.63 -1.39 -18.71
C SER A 153 -5.57 -2.55 -18.39
N ASP A 154 -5.88 -3.35 -19.38
CA ASP A 154 -6.68 -4.58 -19.29
C ASP A 154 -5.85 -5.85 -18.96
N LYS A 155 -4.52 -5.68 -18.82
CA LYS A 155 -3.58 -6.80 -18.62
C LYS A 155 -2.43 -6.45 -17.67
N LYS A 156 -1.68 -7.49 -17.26
CA LYS A 156 -0.41 -7.35 -16.55
C LYS A 156 0.61 -6.66 -17.46
N GLU A 157 1.06 -5.49 -17.06
CA GLU A 157 2.08 -4.72 -17.77
C GLU A 157 3.48 -5.29 -17.50
N PHE A 158 4.29 -5.33 -18.55
CA PHE A 158 5.63 -5.93 -18.44
C PHE A 158 6.58 -5.08 -17.59
N ALA A 159 6.58 -3.77 -17.81
CA ALA A 159 7.47 -2.85 -17.09
C ALA A 159 6.98 -1.39 -17.18
N ALA A 160 7.72 -0.48 -16.56
CA ALA A 160 7.37 0.95 -16.55
C ALA A 160 7.28 1.56 -17.96
N TYR A 161 8.07 1.10 -18.93
CA TYR A 161 8.02 1.61 -20.29
C TYR A 161 6.74 1.23 -21.03
N THR A 162 6.04 0.15 -20.63
CA THR A 162 4.76 -0.24 -21.25
C THR A 162 3.56 0.47 -20.62
N ILE A 163 3.56 0.71 -19.32
CA ILE A 163 2.44 1.37 -18.63
C ILE A 163 2.51 2.92 -18.73
N ARG A 164 3.73 3.50 -18.73
CA ARG A 164 3.94 4.96 -18.73
C ARG A 164 3.21 5.70 -19.86
N PRO A 165 3.24 5.25 -21.13
CA PRO A 165 2.48 5.91 -22.19
C PRO A 165 0.98 5.90 -21.95
N LYS A 166 0.44 4.79 -21.40
CA LYS A 166 -0.98 4.64 -21.08
C LYS A 166 -1.40 5.61 -19.98
N ILE A 167 -0.60 5.70 -18.90
CA ILE A 167 -0.80 6.66 -17.82
C ILE A 167 -0.76 8.09 -18.36
N LYS A 168 0.28 8.46 -19.13
CA LYS A 168 0.43 9.81 -19.67
C LYS A 168 -0.76 10.23 -20.55
N LYS A 169 -1.27 9.31 -21.36
CA LYS A 169 -2.42 9.57 -22.25
C LYS A 169 -3.69 9.90 -21.47
N GLN A 170 -3.93 9.20 -20.37
CA GLN A 170 -5.17 9.30 -19.58
C GLN A 170 -5.06 10.33 -18.44
N MET A 171 -3.85 10.71 -18.05
CA MET A 171 -3.60 11.62 -16.92
C MET A 171 -4.46 12.91 -16.96
N PRO A 172 -4.63 13.62 -18.10
CA PRO A 172 -5.43 14.84 -18.13
C PRO A 172 -6.90 14.67 -17.71
N GLU A 173 -7.47 13.48 -17.91
CA GLU A 173 -8.84 13.17 -17.53
C GLU A 173 -8.97 12.87 -16.03
N TYR A 174 -7.95 12.23 -15.45
CA TYR A 174 -8.03 11.69 -14.09
C TYR A 174 -7.30 12.53 -13.02
N LEU A 175 -6.28 13.28 -13.39
CA LEU A 175 -5.54 14.15 -12.47
C LEU A 175 -6.23 15.51 -12.33
N ILE A 176 -7.41 15.50 -11.74
CA ILE A 176 -8.26 16.66 -11.53
C ILE A 176 -8.44 16.98 -10.05
N GLU A 177 -8.86 18.19 -9.72
CA GLU A 177 -9.18 18.58 -8.35
C GLU A 177 -10.37 17.77 -7.80
N PHE A 178 -10.31 17.50 -6.49
CA PHE A 178 -11.37 16.80 -5.81
C PHE A 178 -12.52 17.75 -5.45
N PRO A 179 -13.77 17.34 -5.66
CA PRO A 179 -14.90 17.99 -5.01
C PRO A 179 -14.80 17.89 -3.50
N LYS A 180 -15.21 18.93 -2.79
CA LYS A 180 -15.26 18.86 -1.31
C LYS A 180 -16.42 17.97 -0.87
N ILE A 181 -16.15 17.08 0.09
CA ILE A 181 -17.19 16.35 0.80
C ILE A 181 -18.06 17.34 1.58
N LYS A 182 -19.38 17.19 1.52
CA LYS A 182 -20.33 18.10 2.15
C LYS A 182 -20.88 17.52 3.45
N LYS A 183 -21.28 18.38 4.37
CA LYS A 183 -22.08 17.96 5.53
C LYS A 183 -23.32 17.24 5.01
N HIS A 184 -23.58 16.02 5.54
CA HIS A 184 -24.66 15.19 5.02
C HIS A 184 -26.01 15.64 5.65
N PRO A 185 -27.01 16.01 4.84
CA PRO A 185 -28.23 16.64 5.38
C PRO A 185 -29.15 15.66 6.13
N ILE A 186 -29.00 14.36 5.88
CA ILE A 186 -29.86 13.32 6.41
C ILE A 186 -29.08 12.44 7.38
N VAL A 187 -29.42 12.48 8.64
CA VAL A 187 -28.71 11.77 9.71
C VAL A 187 -29.47 10.49 10.07
N GLN A 188 -28.71 9.42 10.32
CA GLN A 188 -29.27 8.18 10.88
C GLN A 188 -29.79 8.44 12.29
N LYS A 189 -31.06 8.12 12.58
CA LYS A 189 -31.71 8.31 13.89
C LYS A 189 -31.39 7.22 14.92
N THR A 190 -30.19 6.65 14.88
CA THR A 190 -29.72 5.66 15.87
C THR A 190 -28.81 6.31 16.90
N LYS A 191 -28.67 5.68 18.09
CA LYS A 191 -27.70 6.12 19.09
C LYS A 191 -26.31 6.21 18.45
N LYS A 192 -25.57 7.30 18.73
CA LYS A 192 -24.16 7.41 18.32
C LYS A 192 -23.41 6.17 18.78
N HIS A 193 -22.69 5.56 17.85
CA HIS A 193 -21.84 4.43 18.16
C HIS A 193 -20.57 4.95 18.85
N ASP A 194 -20.49 4.72 20.15
CA ASP A 194 -19.29 5.08 20.94
C ASP A 194 -18.22 4.01 20.76
N ILE A 195 -17.15 4.34 20.05
CA ILE A 195 -16.02 3.45 19.82
C ILE A 195 -15.02 3.61 20.95
N LYS A 196 -14.88 2.56 21.77
CA LYS A 196 -13.90 2.52 22.87
C LYS A 196 -12.50 2.18 22.34
N TRP A 197 -11.86 3.16 21.68
CA TRP A 197 -10.57 2.99 21.00
C TRP A 197 -9.50 2.30 21.85
N ASN A 198 -9.38 2.67 23.13
CA ASN A 198 -8.38 2.10 24.04
C ASN A 198 -8.58 0.60 24.30
N LYS A 199 -9.82 0.09 24.17
CA LYS A 199 -10.11 -1.34 24.36
C LYS A 199 -9.87 -2.18 23.11
N ILE A 200 -9.64 -1.56 21.95
CA ILE A 200 -9.47 -2.29 20.69
C ILE A 200 -8.11 -2.96 20.68
N THR A 201 -7.04 -2.23 21.00
CA THR A 201 -5.67 -2.77 21.09
C THR A 201 -5.60 -3.92 22.10
N ASP A 202 -6.27 -3.82 23.23
CA ASP A 202 -6.29 -4.85 24.26
C ASP A 202 -7.00 -6.13 23.79
N SER A 203 -8.02 -5.99 22.92
CA SER A 203 -8.76 -7.12 22.32
C SER A 203 -7.99 -7.85 21.22
N LEU A 204 -6.93 -7.25 20.69
CA LEU A 204 -6.10 -7.80 19.62
C LEU A 204 -4.85 -8.49 20.21
N LYS A 205 -4.61 -9.74 19.80
CA LYS A 205 -3.39 -10.46 20.19
C LYS A 205 -2.20 -9.96 19.37
N LEU A 206 -1.73 -8.75 19.66
CA LEU A 206 -0.64 -8.09 18.93
C LEU A 206 0.73 -8.45 19.49
N ASN A 207 1.72 -8.52 18.62
CA ASN A 207 3.11 -8.55 19.04
C ASN A 207 3.52 -7.16 19.57
N LEU A 208 3.70 -7.03 20.88
CA LEU A 208 4.05 -5.79 21.55
C LEU A 208 5.57 -5.49 21.55
N LYS A 209 6.41 -6.45 21.10
CA LYS A 209 7.88 -6.26 21.04
C LYS A 209 8.27 -5.29 19.90
N ILE A 210 7.48 -5.20 18.85
CA ILE A 210 7.71 -4.29 17.73
C ILE A 210 7.01 -2.96 18.04
N LYS A 211 7.73 -2.06 18.71
CA LYS A 211 7.20 -0.78 19.21
C LYS A 211 6.66 0.14 18.12
N PRO A 212 5.68 1.02 18.44
CA PRO A 212 5.31 2.15 17.60
C PRO A 212 6.53 3.01 17.24
N LEU A 213 6.38 3.84 16.22
CA LEU A 213 7.43 4.73 15.74
C LEU A 213 7.23 6.14 16.32
N ASP A 214 8.32 6.79 16.68
CA ASP A 214 8.36 8.14 17.25
C ASP A 214 8.59 9.26 16.20
N TRP A 215 9.14 8.91 15.03
CA TRP A 215 9.49 9.86 13.97
C TRP A 215 8.34 10.19 13.00
N ILE A 216 7.22 9.44 13.07
CA ILE A 216 6.06 9.60 12.18
C ILE A 216 4.75 9.48 12.98
N GLU A 217 3.87 10.44 12.79
CA GLU A 217 2.54 10.47 13.39
C GLU A 217 1.48 10.09 12.34
N PRO A 218 0.44 9.30 12.70
CA PRO A 218 -0.64 8.91 11.78
C PRO A 218 -1.62 10.06 11.51
N GLY A 219 -2.50 9.82 10.54
CA GLY A 219 -3.64 10.68 10.25
C GLY A 219 -3.51 11.56 9.02
N GLU A 220 -4.64 12.03 8.55
CA GLU A 220 -4.76 12.86 7.35
C GLU A 220 -4.09 14.23 7.55
N LYS A 221 -4.23 14.82 8.73
CA LYS A 221 -3.64 16.12 9.08
C LYS A 221 -2.12 16.07 8.98
N LYS A 222 -1.50 15.06 9.59
CA LYS A 222 -0.02 14.89 9.58
C LYS A 222 0.51 14.57 8.19
N ALA A 223 -0.24 13.81 7.42
CA ALA A 223 0.11 13.54 6.02
C ALA A 223 0.10 14.82 5.16
N MET A 224 -0.87 15.72 5.38
CA MET A 224 -0.93 17.00 4.69
C MET A 224 0.17 17.97 5.16
N GLU A 225 0.48 18.03 6.45
CA GLU A 225 1.62 18.79 6.98
C GLU A 225 2.96 18.33 6.35
N LEU A 226 3.12 17.02 6.16
CA LEU A 226 4.28 16.48 5.45
C LEU A 226 4.28 16.91 3.97
N LEU A 227 3.14 16.83 3.29
CA LEU A 227 3.03 17.25 1.88
C LEU A 227 3.41 18.73 1.69
N GLU A 228 2.97 19.60 2.58
CA GLU A 228 3.37 21.04 2.53
C GLU A 228 4.88 21.20 2.63
N ARG A 229 5.53 20.48 3.54
CA ARG A 229 7.00 20.51 3.67
C ARG A 229 7.70 19.96 2.42
N LEU A 230 7.13 18.94 1.77
CA LEU A 230 7.72 18.31 0.58
C LEU A 230 7.77 19.26 -0.63
N LYS A 231 6.92 20.28 -0.70
CA LYS A 231 6.95 21.30 -1.77
C LYS A 231 8.30 22.02 -1.87
N THR A 232 9.12 21.97 -0.82
CA THR A 232 10.47 22.54 -0.78
C THR A 232 11.55 21.51 -0.50
N SER A 233 11.32 20.57 0.45
CA SER A 233 12.34 19.61 0.89
C SER A 233 12.69 18.52 -0.15
N LEU A 234 11.92 18.38 -1.23
CA LEU A 234 12.25 17.53 -2.37
C LEU A 234 13.30 18.13 -3.33
N GLU A 235 13.79 19.34 -3.07
CA GLU A 235 14.93 19.87 -3.81
C GLU A 235 16.13 18.91 -3.70
N GLY A 236 16.76 18.61 -4.86
CA GLY A 236 17.82 17.61 -4.95
C GLY A 236 17.36 16.15 -4.86
N TYR A 237 16.04 15.87 -4.93
CA TYR A 237 15.51 14.50 -4.92
C TYR A 237 16.03 13.66 -6.08
N HIS A 238 16.12 14.22 -7.29
CA HIS A 238 16.59 13.51 -8.47
C HIS A 238 17.99 12.89 -8.26
N SER A 239 18.93 13.65 -7.73
CA SER A 239 20.30 13.21 -7.50
C SER A 239 20.48 12.40 -6.21
N GLY A 240 19.76 12.78 -5.15
CA GLY A 240 19.99 12.25 -3.79
C GLY A 240 19.16 11.03 -3.39
N ARG A 241 18.05 10.74 -4.06
CA ARG A 241 17.09 9.69 -3.65
C ARG A 241 17.65 8.27 -3.59
N ASN A 242 18.80 8.02 -4.19
CA ASN A 242 19.45 6.69 -4.20
C ASN A 242 20.59 6.59 -3.19
N ASP A 243 20.90 7.65 -2.45
CA ASP A 243 21.90 7.64 -1.41
C ASP A 243 21.23 7.47 -0.03
N PRO A 244 21.42 6.32 0.65
CA PRO A 244 20.79 6.04 1.93
C PRO A 244 21.43 6.79 3.12
N THR A 245 22.54 7.49 2.92
CA THR A 245 23.22 8.27 3.96
C THR A 245 22.62 9.68 4.12
N ILE A 246 21.94 10.19 3.07
CA ILE A 246 21.30 11.50 3.08
C ILE A 246 19.77 11.39 3.17
N ASN A 247 19.14 12.39 3.76
CA ASN A 247 17.69 12.40 3.96
C ASN A 247 16.96 13.05 2.76
N LYS A 248 16.83 12.30 1.66
CA LYS A 248 16.12 12.74 0.43
C LYS A 248 14.91 11.88 0.10
N LEU A 249 14.31 11.22 1.10
CA LEU A 249 13.08 10.46 0.92
C LEU A 249 11.84 11.28 1.30
N SER A 250 10.74 11.09 0.57
CA SER A 250 9.48 11.78 0.88
C SER A 250 8.80 11.29 2.16
N ASN A 251 9.07 10.06 2.60
CA ASN A 251 8.40 9.40 3.71
C ASN A 251 6.86 9.30 3.60
N LEU A 252 6.29 9.41 2.40
CA LEU A 252 4.85 9.32 2.17
C LEU A 252 4.32 7.88 2.11
N SER A 253 5.17 6.87 1.91
CA SER A 253 4.70 5.49 1.73
C SER A 253 3.85 4.95 2.89
N PRO A 254 4.13 5.25 4.19
CA PRO A 254 3.23 4.86 5.28
C PRO A 254 1.83 5.48 5.15
N TYR A 255 1.76 6.75 4.79
CA TYR A 255 0.48 7.45 4.61
C TYR A 255 -0.30 6.94 3.41
N PHE A 256 0.37 6.61 2.30
CA PHE A 256 -0.28 5.95 1.16
C PHE A 256 -0.81 4.57 1.53
N HIS A 257 0.02 3.73 2.17
CA HIS A 257 -0.37 2.39 2.61
C HIS A 257 -1.59 2.41 3.53
N HIS A 258 -1.57 3.29 4.52
CA HIS A 258 -2.69 3.45 5.46
C HIS A 258 -3.84 4.30 4.91
N GLY A 259 -3.68 4.88 3.72
CA GLY A 259 -4.72 5.65 3.05
C GLY A 259 -5.03 7.01 3.70
N HIS A 260 -4.08 7.57 4.45
CA HIS A 260 -4.21 8.86 5.14
C HIS A 260 -4.05 10.05 4.18
N ILE A 261 -3.48 9.86 3.00
CA ILE A 261 -3.37 10.88 1.95
C ILE A 261 -3.64 10.27 0.58
N SER A 262 -4.20 11.08 -0.32
CA SER A 262 -4.41 10.67 -1.70
C SER A 262 -3.14 10.84 -2.53
N PRO A 263 -2.67 9.81 -3.26
CA PRO A 263 -1.61 9.98 -4.24
C PRO A 263 -1.95 11.04 -5.30
N GLN A 264 -3.22 11.15 -5.70
CA GLN A 264 -3.67 12.18 -6.63
C GLN A 264 -3.50 13.59 -6.05
N ARG A 265 -3.81 13.80 -4.76
CA ARG A 265 -3.56 15.10 -4.09
C ARG A 265 -2.07 15.44 -4.09
N VAL A 266 -1.23 14.46 -3.75
CA VAL A 266 0.23 14.66 -3.78
C VAL A 266 0.71 15.02 -5.19
N ALA A 267 0.22 14.33 -6.22
CA ALA A 267 0.58 14.64 -7.61
C ALA A 267 0.17 16.06 -8.02
N LEU A 268 -1.04 16.49 -7.66
CA LEU A 268 -1.53 17.85 -7.94
C LEU A 268 -0.66 18.92 -7.28
N GLU A 269 -0.38 18.77 -5.99
CA GLU A 269 0.38 19.76 -5.22
C GLU A 269 1.86 19.84 -5.65
N ILE A 270 2.52 18.69 -5.86
CA ILE A 270 3.90 18.66 -6.34
C ILE A 270 4.02 19.17 -7.78
N SER A 271 3.04 18.90 -8.63
CA SER A 271 3.04 19.44 -10.00
C SER A 271 2.96 20.98 -10.02
N LYS A 272 2.27 21.57 -9.05
CA LYS A 272 2.11 23.03 -8.91
C LYS A 272 3.24 23.72 -8.12
N SER A 273 4.09 22.95 -7.43
CA SER A 273 5.17 23.51 -6.61
C SER A 273 6.26 24.17 -7.44
N ASP A 274 7.14 24.95 -6.81
CA ASP A 274 8.27 25.63 -7.43
C ASP A 274 9.55 24.78 -7.52
N LEU A 275 9.47 23.49 -7.20
CA LEU A 275 10.58 22.54 -7.31
C LEU A 275 11.15 22.48 -8.73
N GLN A 276 12.43 22.17 -8.84
CA GLN A 276 13.12 21.93 -10.12
C GLN A 276 12.40 20.86 -10.94
N SER A 277 12.38 21.03 -12.27
CA SER A 277 11.70 20.12 -13.20
C SER A 277 12.17 18.67 -13.09
N GLU A 278 13.47 18.46 -12.85
CA GLU A 278 14.09 17.14 -12.70
C GLU A 278 13.63 16.45 -11.42
N ASP A 279 13.54 17.18 -10.31
CA ASP A 279 13.07 16.66 -9.02
C ASP A 279 11.59 16.28 -9.10
N LYS A 280 10.75 17.17 -9.67
CA LYS A 280 9.34 16.86 -9.93
C LYS A 280 9.16 15.61 -10.79
N LYS A 281 9.87 15.54 -11.92
CA LYS A 281 9.79 14.39 -12.84
C LYS A 281 10.22 13.11 -12.16
N ALA A 282 11.35 13.13 -11.42
CA ALA A 282 11.85 11.96 -10.72
C ALA A 282 10.88 11.48 -9.63
N PHE A 283 10.31 12.41 -8.84
CA PHE A 283 9.37 12.09 -7.79
C PHE A 283 8.05 11.55 -8.36
N LEU A 284 7.47 12.21 -9.36
CA LEU A 284 6.21 11.80 -9.97
C LEU A 284 6.35 10.48 -10.74
N GLU A 285 7.50 10.18 -11.32
CA GLU A 285 7.76 8.86 -11.94
C GLU A 285 7.62 7.73 -10.90
N GLU A 286 8.23 7.88 -9.72
CA GLU A 286 8.14 6.86 -8.67
C GLU A 286 6.74 6.81 -8.06
N MET A 287 6.16 7.95 -7.76
CA MET A 287 4.90 8.06 -7.05
C MET A 287 3.69 7.69 -7.92
N ILE A 288 3.73 7.93 -9.23
CA ILE A 288 2.65 7.59 -10.16
C ILE A 288 2.98 6.28 -10.87
N VAL A 289 4.00 6.31 -11.76
CA VAL A 289 4.21 5.21 -12.71
C VAL A 289 4.61 3.93 -11.99
N ARG A 290 5.60 3.99 -11.08
CA ARG A 290 6.07 2.80 -10.37
C ARG A 290 5.04 2.25 -9.40
N ARG A 291 4.36 3.12 -8.67
CA ARG A 291 3.32 2.72 -7.72
C ARG A 291 2.11 2.10 -8.43
N GLU A 292 1.61 2.70 -9.52
CA GLU A 292 0.47 2.15 -10.24
C GLU A 292 0.83 0.88 -11.04
N LEU A 293 2.09 0.74 -11.46
CA LEU A 293 2.60 -0.51 -12.02
C LEU A 293 2.60 -1.65 -10.98
N ALA A 294 2.90 -1.33 -9.71
CA ALA A 294 2.81 -2.32 -8.63
C ALA A 294 1.35 -2.75 -8.36
N ASP A 295 0.40 -1.81 -8.37
CA ASP A 295 -1.03 -2.13 -8.29
C ASP A 295 -1.50 -2.98 -9.49
N ASN A 296 -1.05 -2.65 -10.71
CA ASN A 296 -1.32 -3.44 -11.90
C ASN A 296 -0.80 -4.87 -11.77
N PHE A 297 0.44 -5.05 -11.34
CA PHE A 297 1.03 -6.37 -11.10
C PHE A 297 0.19 -7.19 -10.11
N CYS A 298 -0.08 -6.67 -8.93
CA CYS A 298 -0.87 -7.39 -7.91
C CYS A 298 -2.35 -7.58 -8.32
N HIS A 299 -2.86 -6.75 -9.26
CA HIS A 299 -4.23 -6.91 -9.75
C HIS A 299 -4.36 -8.06 -10.74
N TYR A 300 -3.45 -8.16 -11.70
CA TYR A 300 -3.53 -9.12 -12.80
C TYR A 300 -2.74 -10.40 -12.55
N GLU A 301 -1.73 -10.40 -11.66
CA GLU A 301 -1.00 -11.60 -11.28
C GLU A 301 -1.57 -12.22 -10.00
N LYS A 302 -2.15 -13.42 -10.12
CA LYS A 302 -2.71 -14.12 -8.96
C LYS A 302 -1.64 -14.64 -7.99
N ASP A 303 -0.44 -14.90 -8.49
CA ASP A 303 0.67 -15.48 -7.73
C ASP A 303 1.78 -14.44 -7.46
N TYR A 304 1.42 -13.15 -7.34
CA TYR A 304 2.35 -12.03 -7.12
C TYR A 304 3.25 -12.20 -5.87
N ASP A 305 2.85 -13.03 -4.91
CA ASP A 305 3.55 -13.35 -3.66
C ASP A 305 4.17 -14.76 -3.65
N PHE A 306 4.26 -15.41 -4.83
CA PHE A 306 4.87 -16.71 -5.03
C PHE A 306 5.77 -16.74 -6.26
N PHE A 307 6.72 -17.70 -6.27
CA PHE A 307 7.65 -17.94 -7.38
C PHE A 307 6.95 -18.06 -8.74
N GLY A 308 5.78 -18.72 -8.78
CA GLY A 308 4.98 -18.87 -10.01
C GLY A 308 4.49 -17.56 -10.62
N GLY A 309 4.49 -16.45 -9.89
CA GLY A 309 4.17 -15.12 -10.42
C GLY A 309 5.30 -14.43 -11.18
N PHE A 310 6.53 -14.96 -11.14
CA PHE A 310 7.66 -14.43 -11.87
C PHE A 310 7.51 -14.65 -13.38
N HIS A 311 8.23 -13.87 -14.19
CA HIS A 311 8.27 -14.09 -15.63
C HIS A 311 8.86 -15.47 -15.97
N VAL A 312 8.38 -16.11 -17.05
CA VAL A 312 8.85 -17.44 -17.47
C VAL A 312 10.37 -17.48 -17.64
N TRP A 313 10.98 -16.44 -18.22
CA TRP A 313 12.42 -16.37 -18.37
C TRP A 313 13.16 -16.37 -17.01
N ALA A 314 12.59 -15.69 -16.01
CA ALA A 314 13.18 -15.61 -14.68
C ALA A 314 13.03 -16.93 -13.92
N GLN A 315 11.85 -17.58 -13.99
CA GLN A 315 11.66 -18.91 -13.43
C GLN A 315 12.64 -19.93 -14.05
N LYS A 316 12.83 -19.88 -15.40
CA LYS A 316 13.74 -20.75 -16.11
C LYS A 316 15.17 -20.59 -15.58
N THR A 317 15.71 -19.37 -15.62
CA THR A 317 17.09 -19.13 -15.21
C THR A 317 17.32 -19.43 -13.71
N LEU A 318 16.37 -19.10 -12.82
CA LEU A 318 16.48 -19.43 -11.39
C LEU A 318 16.43 -20.95 -11.15
N ASN A 319 15.68 -21.72 -11.95
CA ASN A 319 15.65 -23.18 -11.88
C ASN A 319 16.94 -23.82 -12.38
N GLU A 320 17.54 -23.27 -13.45
CA GLU A 320 18.85 -23.70 -13.98
C GLU A 320 19.97 -23.52 -12.96
N HIS A 321 19.89 -22.45 -12.15
CA HIS A 321 20.87 -22.10 -11.09
C HIS A 321 20.48 -22.56 -9.69
N ARG A 322 19.49 -23.43 -9.55
CA ARG A 322 18.95 -23.85 -8.25
C ARG A 322 19.99 -24.61 -7.40
N ASN A 323 20.82 -25.40 -8.06
CA ASN A 323 21.84 -26.26 -7.42
C ASN A 323 23.25 -25.63 -7.38
N ASP A 324 23.36 -24.36 -7.76
CA ASP A 324 24.64 -23.65 -7.65
C ASP A 324 25.09 -23.59 -6.19
N GLU A 325 26.39 -23.77 -6.00
CA GLU A 325 27.02 -23.68 -4.67
C GLU A 325 26.83 -22.29 -4.07
N ARG A 326 26.48 -22.23 -2.78
CA ARG A 326 26.32 -21.00 -2.01
C ARG A 326 27.38 -20.96 -0.91
N GLU A 327 28.15 -19.89 -0.88
CA GLU A 327 29.16 -19.68 0.16
C GLU A 327 28.53 -19.59 1.55
N TYR A 328 27.32 -19.01 1.64
CA TYR A 328 26.57 -18.87 2.89
C TYR A 328 25.12 -19.28 2.68
N ILE A 329 24.52 -19.90 3.68
CA ILE A 329 23.08 -20.18 3.76
C ILE A 329 22.61 -19.82 5.18
N TYR A 330 21.62 -18.94 5.27
CA TYR A 330 21.06 -18.50 6.55
C TYR A 330 19.60 -18.91 6.71
N PRO A 331 19.19 -19.38 7.91
CA PRO A 331 17.79 -19.56 8.26
C PRO A 331 17.10 -18.18 8.43
N CYS A 332 15.76 -18.18 8.38
CA CYS A 332 14.96 -16.95 8.47
C CYS A 332 15.22 -16.17 9.76
N GLU A 333 15.46 -16.87 10.88
CA GLU A 333 15.71 -16.31 12.20
C GLU A 333 17.01 -15.50 12.23
N GLN A 334 18.04 -15.96 11.54
CA GLN A 334 19.34 -15.27 11.45
C GLN A 334 19.23 -14.04 10.54
N PHE A 335 18.49 -14.14 9.43
CA PHE A 335 18.12 -12.95 8.64
C PHE A 335 17.34 -11.95 9.50
N GLU A 336 16.36 -12.41 10.26
CA GLU A 336 15.54 -11.54 11.12
C GLU A 336 16.37 -10.86 12.19
N ALA A 337 17.32 -11.57 12.79
CA ALA A 337 18.23 -11.01 13.79
C ALA A 337 19.15 -9.92 13.21
N GLY A 338 19.52 -10.01 11.94
CA GLY A 338 20.54 -9.15 11.30
C GLY A 338 21.95 -9.65 11.62
N GLU A 339 22.15 -10.98 11.63
CA GLU A 339 23.39 -11.65 12.05
C GLU A 339 24.00 -12.43 10.87
N THR A 340 24.11 -11.80 9.72
CA THR A 340 24.84 -12.34 8.57
C THR A 340 26.32 -11.90 8.62
N HIS A 341 27.15 -12.45 7.74
CA HIS A 341 28.54 -12.03 7.58
C HIS A 341 28.69 -10.60 6.96
N ASP A 342 27.62 -10.04 6.40
CA ASP A 342 27.64 -8.75 5.70
C ASP A 342 27.11 -7.62 6.59
N PRO A 343 27.99 -6.75 7.13
CA PRO A 343 27.55 -5.66 8.01
C PRO A 343 26.64 -4.64 7.31
N LEU A 344 26.76 -4.43 6.00
CA LEU A 344 25.89 -3.54 5.25
C LEU A 344 24.47 -4.10 5.17
N TRP A 345 24.33 -5.41 4.97
CA TRP A 345 23.04 -6.08 4.97
C TRP A 345 22.41 -6.05 6.37
N ASN A 346 23.21 -6.33 7.40
CA ASN A 346 22.75 -6.30 8.79
C ASN A 346 22.25 -4.90 9.19
N ALA A 347 22.96 -3.83 8.75
CA ALA A 347 22.54 -2.45 8.94
C ALA A 347 21.19 -2.16 8.25
N ALA A 348 20.97 -2.66 7.02
CA ALA A 348 19.71 -2.50 6.31
C ALA A 348 18.54 -3.22 7.04
N GLN A 349 18.78 -4.43 7.55
CA GLN A 349 17.80 -5.16 8.35
C GLN A 349 17.48 -4.40 9.65
N ASN A 350 18.48 -3.85 10.32
CA ASN A 350 18.31 -3.07 11.54
C ASN A 350 17.59 -1.73 11.27
N GLU A 351 17.89 -1.04 10.16
CA GLU A 351 17.11 0.14 9.75
C GLU A 351 15.61 -0.19 9.71
N MET A 352 15.26 -1.30 9.07
CA MET A 352 13.86 -1.75 8.99
C MET A 352 13.26 -2.05 10.37
N LYS A 353 14.00 -2.73 11.24
CA LYS A 353 13.55 -3.07 12.60
C LYS A 353 13.34 -1.82 13.46
N ILE A 354 14.29 -0.87 13.41
CA ILE A 354 14.29 0.35 14.23
C ILE A 354 13.31 1.38 13.68
N LYS A 355 13.44 1.73 12.40
CA LYS A 355 12.67 2.80 11.75
C LYS A 355 11.32 2.37 11.22
N GLY A 356 11.02 1.04 11.18
CA GLY A 356 9.83 0.54 10.49
C GLY A 356 9.83 0.87 9.00
N LYS A 357 10.99 1.19 8.46
CA LYS A 357 11.19 1.56 7.06
C LYS A 357 12.65 1.37 6.69
N MET A 358 12.90 0.82 5.51
CA MET A 358 14.22 0.67 4.91
C MET A 358 14.32 1.58 3.69
N HIS A 359 15.46 2.21 3.46
CA HIS A 359 15.71 3.03 2.28
C HIS A 359 15.49 2.23 0.98
N GLY A 360 14.84 2.81 -0.04
CA GLY A 360 14.46 2.10 -1.28
C GLY A 360 15.63 1.44 -2.01
N PHE A 361 16.81 2.08 -2.06
CA PHE A 361 18.03 1.48 -2.62
C PHE A 361 18.47 0.25 -1.80
N MET A 362 18.44 0.33 -0.48
CA MET A 362 18.82 -0.77 0.39
C MET A 362 17.84 -1.94 0.34
N ARG A 363 16.53 -1.70 0.13
CA ARG A 363 15.55 -2.80 -0.09
C ARG A 363 15.95 -3.70 -1.28
N MET A 364 16.51 -3.12 -2.34
CA MET A 364 16.99 -3.89 -3.49
C MET A 364 18.19 -4.76 -3.12
N TYR A 365 19.20 -4.19 -2.48
CA TYR A 365 20.37 -4.92 -2.01
C TYR A 365 19.99 -6.03 -1.04
N TRP A 366 19.20 -5.70 -0.03
CA TRP A 366 18.69 -6.58 1.00
C TRP A 366 17.98 -7.81 0.42
N ALA A 367 17.00 -7.62 -0.46
CA ALA A 367 16.25 -8.73 -1.04
C ALA A 367 17.09 -9.60 -2.00
N LYS A 368 18.05 -9.00 -2.72
CA LYS A 368 18.97 -9.75 -3.59
C LYS A 368 19.93 -10.62 -2.79
N LYS A 369 20.40 -10.14 -1.66
CA LYS A 369 21.25 -10.93 -0.77
C LYS A 369 20.48 -12.06 -0.07
N ILE A 370 19.20 -11.86 0.22
CA ILE A 370 18.34 -12.98 0.68
C ILE A 370 18.27 -14.08 -0.41
N LEU A 371 18.16 -13.73 -1.71
CA LEU A 371 18.21 -14.73 -2.79
C LEU A 371 19.56 -15.47 -2.80
N GLU A 372 20.66 -14.74 -2.65
CA GLU A 372 22.02 -15.31 -2.68
C GLU A 372 22.24 -16.30 -1.55
N TRP A 373 21.71 -16.01 -0.35
CA TRP A 373 21.98 -16.75 0.88
C TRP A 373 20.83 -17.64 1.35
N SER A 374 19.84 -17.88 0.52
CA SER A 374 18.74 -18.82 0.80
C SER A 374 18.91 -20.11 0.00
N PRO A 375 18.41 -21.25 0.49
CA PRO A 375 18.53 -22.53 -0.21
C PRO A 375 17.94 -22.55 -1.62
N ASN A 376 16.87 -21.78 -1.85
CA ASN A 376 16.18 -21.68 -3.14
C ASN A 376 15.38 -20.36 -3.25
N PRO A 377 14.93 -19.98 -4.47
CA PRO A 377 14.21 -18.73 -4.71
C PRO A 377 12.87 -18.61 -3.97
N GLU A 378 12.17 -19.72 -3.76
CA GLU A 378 10.88 -19.75 -3.06
C GLU A 378 11.04 -19.37 -1.58
N ILE A 379 12.04 -19.97 -0.91
CA ILE A 379 12.39 -19.63 0.48
C ILE A 379 12.87 -18.19 0.56
N ALA A 380 13.69 -17.75 -0.39
CA ALA A 380 14.15 -16.36 -0.45
C ALA A 380 13.00 -15.37 -0.55
N GLN A 381 12.06 -15.61 -1.45
CA GLN A 381 10.88 -14.74 -1.62
C GLN A 381 10.01 -14.73 -0.37
N GLN A 382 9.74 -15.89 0.22
CA GLN A 382 8.92 -15.99 1.43
C GLN A 382 9.59 -15.30 2.63
N THR A 383 10.91 -15.46 2.81
CA THR A 383 11.70 -14.79 3.86
C THR A 383 11.60 -13.26 3.69
N ALA A 384 11.85 -12.76 2.49
CA ALA A 384 11.77 -11.33 2.20
C ALA A 384 10.37 -10.77 2.45
N ILE A 385 9.30 -11.48 2.03
CA ILE A 385 7.91 -11.07 2.30
C ILE A 385 7.61 -11.06 3.79
N ASN A 386 7.99 -12.12 4.52
CA ASN A 386 7.72 -12.23 5.96
C ASN A 386 8.38 -11.09 6.74
N LEU A 387 9.65 -10.80 6.48
CA LEU A 387 10.38 -9.74 7.14
C LEU A 387 9.85 -8.34 6.78
N ASN A 388 9.56 -8.10 5.49
CA ASN A 388 8.93 -6.87 5.04
C ASN A 388 7.59 -6.63 5.74
N ASP A 389 6.70 -7.62 5.72
CA ASP A 389 5.35 -7.50 6.26
C ASP A 389 5.31 -7.40 7.78
N LYS A 390 6.33 -7.96 8.46
CA LYS A 390 6.47 -7.90 9.90
C LYS A 390 6.99 -6.55 10.39
N TYR A 391 8.01 -5.98 9.74
CA TYR A 391 8.73 -4.83 10.29
C TYR A 391 8.40 -3.50 9.63
N GLN A 392 8.07 -3.49 8.33
CA GLN A 392 7.74 -2.22 7.65
C GLN A 392 6.39 -1.68 8.12
N ILE A 393 6.33 -0.37 8.37
CA ILE A 393 5.06 0.30 8.67
C ILE A 393 4.11 0.27 7.47
N ASP A 394 4.67 0.23 6.26
CA ASP A 394 3.99 0.04 4.98
C ASP A 394 4.07 -1.41 4.47
N GLY A 395 4.23 -2.39 5.35
CA GLY A 395 4.16 -3.82 5.02
C GLY A 395 2.79 -4.26 4.49
N ARG A 396 2.73 -5.35 3.72
CA ARG A 396 1.51 -5.85 3.06
C ARG A 396 0.96 -4.87 2.01
N ASP A 397 1.85 -4.18 1.30
CA ASP A 397 1.52 -3.24 0.25
C ASP A 397 1.90 -3.81 -1.13
N PRO A 398 1.17 -3.48 -2.21
CA PRO A 398 1.55 -3.86 -3.58
C PRO A 398 3.00 -3.52 -3.95
N ASN A 399 3.51 -2.37 -3.47
CA ASN A 399 4.90 -1.98 -3.73
C ASN A 399 5.91 -2.89 -3.01
N GLY A 400 5.58 -3.39 -1.82
CA GLY A 400 6.41 -4.36 -1.10
C GLY A 400 6.54 -5.67 -1.87
N TYR A 401 5.42 -6.28 -2.24
CA TYR A 401 5.40 -7.51 -3.04
C TYR A 401 6.09 -7.34 -4.38
N THR A 402 5.80 -6.24 -5.09
CA THR A 402 6.40 -5.97 -6.40
C THR A 402 7.91 -5.71 -6.29
N GLY A 403 8.36 -4.98 -5.28
CA GLY A 403 9.79 -4.70 -5.05
C GLY A 403 10.58 -5.97 -4.74
N ILE A 404 10.02 -6.88 -3.96
CA ILE A 404 10.61 -8.20 -3.68
C ILE A 404 10.63 -9.05 -4.95
N ALA A 405 9.51 -9.13 -5.68
CA ALA A 405 9.43 -9.87 -6.94
C ALA A 405 10.37 -9.28 -8.01
N TRP A 406 10.57 -7.96 -8.06
CA TRP A 406 11.57 -7.31 -8.90
C TRP A 406 13.00 -7.75 -8.50
N SER A 407 13.30 -7.73 -7.21
CA SER A 407 14.65 -8.02 -6.70
C SER A 407 15.05 -9.48 -6.88
N ILE A 408 14.14 -10.42 -6.63
CA ILE A 408 14.39 -11.87 -6.63
C ILE A 408 14.02 -12.49 -7.97
N GLY A 409 12.91 -12.07 -8.58
CA GLY A 409 12.30 -12.68 -9.77
C GLY A 409 12.29 -11.84 -11.03
N GLY A 410 13.00 -10.69 -11.05
CA GLY A 410 13.13 -9.85 -12.26
C GLY A 410 11.83 -9.26 -12.80
N ILE A 411 10.76 -9.18 -11.98
CA ILE A 411 9.50 -8.53 -12.36
C ILE A 411 9.78 -7.06 -12.72
N HIS A 412 9.25 -6.61 -13.86
CA HIS A 412 9.46 -5.27 -14.42
C HIS A 412 10.92 -4.94 -14.80
N ASP A 413 11.79 -5.96 -14.90
CA ASP A 413 13.17 -5.85 -15.36
C ASP A 413 13.40 -6.74 -16.60
N ARG A 414 14.55 -6.59 -17.21
CA ARG A 414 15.03 -7.42 -18.30
C ARG A 414 16.04 -8.46 -17.80
N ALA A 415 16.34 -9.46 -18.62
CA ALA A 415 17.44 -10.37 -18.38
C ALA A 415 18.80 -9.62 -18.45
N TRP A 416 19.69 -9.99 -17.54
CA TRP A 416 21.08 -9.48 -17.43
C TRP A 416 22.09 -10.57 -17.76
N PHE A 417 23.37 -10.26 -17.64
CA PHE A 417 24.44 -11.24 -17.77
C PHE A 417 24.28 -12.33 -16.72
N GLU A 418 24.40 -13.58 -17.15
CA GLU A 418 24.25 -14.77 -16.33
C GLU A 418 25.32 -14.88 -15.26
N ARG A 419 24.96 -15.30 -14.07
CA ARG A 419 25.84 -15.47 -12.92
C ARG A 419 25.36 -16.63 -12.05
N PRO A 420 26.27 -17.31 -11.33
CA PRO A 420 25.88 -18.31 -10.34
C PRO A 420 24.78 -17.77 -9.39
N ILE A 421 23.88 -18.65 -8.99
CA ILE A 421 22.75 -18.39 -8.08
C ILE A 421 21.68 -17.48 -8.68
N TYR A 422 22.07 -16.34 -9.26
CA TYR A 422 21.17 -15.32 -9.82
C TYR A 422 20.66 -15.64 -11.22
N GLY A 423 21.39 -16.50 -11.96
CA GLY A 423 21.15 -16.62 -13.39
C GLY A 423 21.18 -15.26 -14.07
N LYS A 424 20.12 -14.92 -14.78
CA LYS A 424 19.97 -13.64 -15.52
C LYS A 424 19.25 -12.55 -14.70
N ILE A 425 19.06 -12.76 -13.39
CA ILE A 425 18.51 -11.72 -12.53
C ILE A 425 19.58 -10.66 -12.25
N ARG A 426 19.18 -9.39 -12.26
CA ARG A 426 20.08 -8.26 -11.97
C ARG A 426 20.81 -8.45 -10.64
N TYR A 427 22.12 -8.36 -10.67
CA TYR A 427 22.99 -8.54 -9.51
C TYR A 427 23.28 -7.21 -8.78
N MET A 428 23.46 -7.28 -7.47
CA MET A 428 23.99 -6.20 -6.63
C MET A 428 24.95 -6.78 -5.59
N ASN A 429 26.06 -6.08 -5.36
CA ASN A 429 27.06 -6.48 -4.36
C ASN A 429 27.55 -5.29 -3.51
N TYR A 430 28.27 -5.60 -2.46
CA TYR A 430 28.86 -4.63 -1.52
C TYR A 430 29.70 -3.57 -2.25
N ASN A 431 30.62 -3.98 -3.13
CA ASN A 431 31.47 -3.07 -3.89
C ASN A 431 30.66 -2.13 -4.82
N GLY A 432 29.53 -2.60 -5.33
CA GLY A 432 28.61 -1.79 -6.10
C GLY A 432 27.93 -0.70 -5.25
N CYS A 433 27.59 -1.02 -4.00
CA CYS A 433 27.06 -0.06 -3.02
C CYS A 433 28.14 0.97 -2.63
N LYS A 434 29.35 0.50 -2.30
CA LYS A 434 30.50 1.37 -1.93
C LYS A 434 30.84 2.42 -2.99
N ARG A 435 30.59 2.13 -4.27
CA ARG A 435 30.80 3.12 -5.36
C ARG A 435 29.68 4.17 -5.45
N LYS A 436 28.54 3.96 -4.76
CA LYS A 436 27.37 4.84 -4.88
C LYS A 436 27.19 5.75 -3.68
N PHE A 437 27.57 5.31 -2.49
CA PHE A 437 27.46 6.05 -1.23
C PHE A 437 28.49 5.56 -0.22
N ASN A 438 28.69 6.31 0.85
CA ASN A 438 29.57 5.91 1.96
C ASN A 438 28.89 4.79 2.79
N VAL A 439 29.27 3.53 2.53
CA VAL A 439 28.69 2.38 3.22
C VAL A 439 29.01 2.36 4.71
N TYR A 440 30.14 2.92 5.13
CA TYR A 440 30.54 2.96 6.55
C TYR A 440 29.62 3.91 7.35
N ASP A 441 29.26 5.07 6.79
CA ASP A 441 28.30 5.98 7.44
C ASP A 441 26.93 5.33 7.61
N TYR A 442 26.50 4.55 6.61
CA TYR A 442 25.25 3.82 6.70
C TYR A 442 25.31 2.69 7.75
N ILE A 443 26.41 1.92 7.76
CA ILE A 443 26.61 0.83 8.73
C ILE A 443 26.64 1.41 10.16
N ASN A 444 27.46 2.42 10.44
CA ASN A 444 27.59 3.03 11.76
C ASN A 444 26.28 3.64 12.30
N LYS A 445 25.34 3.94 11.43
CA LYS A 445 24.04 4.50 11.83
C LYS A 445 23.07 3.45 12.38
N TYR A 446 23.25 2.17 12.02
CA TYR A 446 22.28 1.11 12.33
C TYR A 446 22.88 -0.16 12.97
N ILE A 447 24.18 -0.16 13.27
CA ILE A 447 24.86 -1.24 14.02
C ILE A 447 25.33 -0.76 15.39
#